data_99598e211f0cd109e324b79f68b41d05
#
_entry.id   99598e211f0cd109e324b79f68b41d05
#
_cell.length_a   1.000
_cell.length_b   1.000
_cell.length_c   1.000
_cell.angle_alpha   90.00
_cell.angle_beta   90.00
_cell.angle_gamma   90.00
#
_symmetry.space_group_name_H-M   'P 1'
#
loop_
_entity.id
_entity.type
_entity.pdbx_description
1 polymer ?
#
loop_
_entity_poly.entity_id
_entity_poly.type
_entity_poly.pdbx_seq_one_letter_code
_entity_poly.pdbx_strand_id
1 'polypeptide(L)'
;VTYVVCTDGSKGTSDRDITSEQLSEIRQKEQINAGKVIGLKDVVFLGYPDGYLEPSLSLRKDIAREIRKHKPGILICPYSMRSLDGPFQGSGHPDHIASGEATLSAVFPSARGHLTFPDLLQEGLEPWAVKEVWIVGHPSPDLFIDISSEFEKSVLALLEHKSQMSLSDDEVRQRLTGWKGNKAHSNSNFGFKGRAHGKGMKYAESFKRLRY
;
A
#
# COMPACT_ATOMS: atom_id res chain seq x y z
N VAL A 1 0.76 13.36 -4.23
CA VAL A 1 0.58 12.13 -3.43
C VAL A 1 1.80 11.97 -2.54
N THR A 2 1.59 11.51 -1.30
CA THR A 2 2.64 11.11 -0.36
C THR A 2 2.42 9.66 0.00
N TYR A 3 3.50 8.85 0.06
CA TYR A 3 3.46 7.51 0.60
C TYR A 3 3.92 7.52 2.04
N VAL A 4 3.23 6.75 2.89
CA VAL A 4 3.65 6.45 4.25
C VAL A 4 3.94 4.97 4.33
N VAL A 5 5.21 4.62 4.50
CA VAL A 5 5.71 3.25 4.58
C VAL A 5 5.89 2.90 6.04
N CYS A 6 5.11 1.95 6.55
CA CYS A 6 5.07 1.65 7.98
C CYS A 6 6.33 0.92 8.44
N THR A 7 6.80 -0.08 7.69
CA THR A 7 7.93 -0.92 8.08
C THR A 7 9.23 -0.54 7.37
N ASP A 8 10.34 -0.94 7.95
CA ASP A 8 11.68 -0.64 7.46
C ASP A 8 12.15 -1.55 6.30
N GLY A 9 11.40 -2.62 5.98
CA GLY A 9 11.75 -3.57 4.94
C GLY A 9 12.99 -4.43 5.22
N SER A 10 13.37 -4.56 6.48
CA SER A 10 14.63 -5.20 6.91
C SER A 10 14.65 -6.72 6.86
N LYS A 11 13.59 -7.37 6.38
CA LYS A 11 13.44 -8.83 6.33
C LYS A 11 13.14 -9.32 4.91
N GLY A 12 13.06 -10.63 4.74
CA GLY A 12 12.60 -11.23 3.47
C GLY A 12 13.67 -11.19 2.37
N THR A 13 14.90 -11.57 2.69
CA THR A 13 15.96 -11.89 1.73
C THR A 13 16.45 -13.32 1.93
N SER A 14 16.90 -13.97 0.86
CA SER A 14 17.63 -15.25 0.91
C SER A 14 19.14 -15.07 0.98
N ASP A 15 19.63 -13.84 0.76
CA ASP A 15 21.04 -13.49 0.90
C ASP A 15 21.41 -13.46 2.39
N ARG A 16 22.35 -14.33 2.79
CA ARG A 16 22.79 -14.47 4.17
C ARG A 16 23.91 -13.52 4.56
N ASP A 17 24.51 -12.86 3.58
CA ASP A 17 25.64 -11.96 3.78
C ASP A 17 25.18 -10.52 4.00
N ILE A 18 23.92 -10.20 3.76
CA ILE A 18 23.33 -8.89 3.96
C ILE A 18 22.75 -8.77 5.37
N THR A 19 23.02 -7.65 6.04
CA THR A 19 22.40 -7.34 7.35
C THR A 19 21.00 -6.72 7.18
N SER A 20 20.21 -6.75 8.25
CA SER A 20 18.88 -6.11 8.30
C SER A 20 18.97 -4.61 7.99
N GLU A 21 19.97 -3.94 8.52
CA GLU A 21 20.21 -2.51 8.33
C GLU A 21 20.54 -2.20 6.87
N GLN A 22 21.44 -2.98 6.27
CA GLN A 22 21.83 -2.84 4.86
C GLN A 22 20.62 -3.06 3.94
N LEU A 23 19.80 -4.08 4.21
CA LEU A 23 18.60 -4.36 3.43
C LEU A 23 17.59 -3.22 3.55
N SER A 24 17.39 -2.69 4.75
CA SER A 24 16.51 -1.55 4.99
C SER A 24 16.95 -0.32 4.18
N GLU A 25 18.24 0.02 4.21
CA GLU A 25 18.76 1.14 3.42
C GLU A 25 18.57 0.97 1.91
N ILE A 26 18.80 -0.25 1.40
CA ILE A 26 18.58 -0.58 -0.01
C ILE A 26 17.11 -0.35 -0.37
N ARG A 27 16.18 -0.93 0.39
CA ARG A 27 14.74 -0.85 0.11
C ARG A 27 14.17 0.55 0.25
N GLN A 28 14.68 1.36 1.16
CA GLN A 28 14.29 2.77 1.26
C GLN A 28 14.71 3.54 0.00
N LYS A 29 15.93 3.32 -0.51
CA LYS A 29 16.40 3.92 -1.78
C LYS A 29 15.54 3.47 -2.96
N GLU A 30 15.22 2.18 -3.06
CA GLU A 30 14.35 1.62 -4.08
C GLU A 30 12.94 2.25 -4.03
N GLN A 31 12.35 2.35 -2.85
CA GLN A 31 11.04 2.98 -2.67
C GLN A 31 11.04 4.46 -3.07
N ILE A 32 12.09 5.20 -2.73
CA ILE A 32 12.24 6.61 -3.15
C ILE A 32 12.35 6.70 -4.69
N ASN A 33 13.11 5.81 -5.32
CA ASN A 33 13.25 5.79 -6.77
C ASN A 33 11.94 5.43 -7.47
N ALA A 34 11.25 4.39 -7.01
CA ALA A 34 9.91 4.03 -7.48
C ALA A 34 8.93 5.23 -7.33
N GLY A 35 9.02 5.93 -6.20
CA GLY A 35 8.25 7.15 -5.95
C GLY A 35 8.50 8.25 -6.98
N LYS A 36 9.75 8.47 -7.37
CA LYS A 36 10.11 9.45 -8.44
C LYS A 36 9.49 9.08 -9.78
N VAL A 37 9.52 7.79 -10.15
CA VAL A 37 8.93 7.30 -11.41
C VAL A 37 7.45 7.64 -11.50
N ILE A 38 6.70 7.46 -10.43
CA ILE A 38 5.24 7.74 -10.40
C ILE A 38 4.91 9.17 -9.95
N GLY A 39 5.91 10.01 -9.70
CA GLY A 39 5.71 11.41 -9.37
C GLY A 39 5.19 11.65 -7.96
N LEU A 40 5.62 10.87 -6.96
CA LEU A 40 5.30 11.15 -5.56
C LEU A 40 5.94 12.47 -5.12
N LYS A 41 5.20 13.21 -4.31
CA LYS A 41 5.70 14.41 -3.65
C LYS A 41 6.70 14.04 -2.54
N ASP A 42 6.41 12.98 -1.81
CA ASP A 42 7.18 12.57 -0.65
C ASP A 42 6.99 11.08 -0.33
N VAL A 43 7.96 10.49 0.36
CA VAL A 43 7.89 9.16 0.96
C VAL A 43 8.32 9.27 2.42
N VAL A 44 7.40 8.99 3.32
CA VAL A 44 7.62 9.00 4.77
C VAL A 44 7.84 7.56 5.24
N PHE A 45 8.91 7.31 5.98
CA PHE A 45 9.19 6.01 6.59
C PHE A 45 8.95 6.10 8.10
N LEU A 46 8.06 5.24 8.63
CA LEU A 46 7.77 5.19 10.07
C LEU A 46 8.78 4.31 10.83
N GLY A 47 9.49 3.42 10.13
CA GLY A 47 10.61 2.66 10.68
C GLY A 47 10.22 1.53 11.64
N TYR A 48 8.99 1.03 11.60
CA TYR A 48 8.62 -0.15 12.37
C TYR A 48 9.32 -1.40 11.82
N PRO A 49 9.70 -2.38 12.68
CA PRO A 49 10.36 -3.59 12.23
C PRO A 49 9.52 -4.39 11.24
N ASP A 50 10.10 -4.75 10.10
CA ASP A 50 9.46 -5.58 9.06
C ASP A 50 9.12 -6.99 9.61
N GLY A 51 7.92 -7.46 9.30
CA GLY A 51 7.40 -8.76 9.75
C GLY A 51 6.82 -8.76 11.18
N TYR A 52 6.92 -7.67 11.92
CA TYR A 52 6.49 -7.56 13.32
C TYR A 52 5.48 -6.43 13.56
N LEU A 53 4.86 -5.92 12.50
CA LEU A 53 3.93 -4.80 12.64
C LEU A 53 2.64 -5.27 13.31
N GLU A 54 2.26 -4.57 14.37
CA GLU A 54 0.98 -4.73 15.06
C GLU A 54 0.13 -3.46 14.93
N PRO A 55 -1.21 -3.54 14.94
CA PRO A 55 -2.07 -2.37 14.90
C PRO A 55 -2.10 -1.65 16.26
N SER A 56 -0.93 -1.26 16.73
CA SER A 56 -0.70 -0.64 18.04
C SER A 56 -1.19 0.81 18.11
N LEU A 57 -1.35 1.33 19.33
CA LEU A 57 -1.67 2.75 19.54
C LEU A 57 -0.57 3.67 19.01
N SER A 58 0.69 3.26 19.08
CA SER A 58 1.83 4.03 18.52
C SER A 58 1.73 4.13 17.00
N LEU A 59 1.55 3.02 16.30
CA LEU A 59 1.37 3.02 14.85
C LEU A 59 0.15 3.87 14.43
N ARG A 60 -0.98 3.70 15.14
CA ARG A 60 -2.19 4.48 14.88
C ARG A 60 -1.96 5.99 15.07
N LYS A 61 -1.18 6.39 16.09
CA LYS A 61 -0.81 7.77 16.35
C LYS A 61 0.09 8.33 15.24
N ASP A 62 1.10 7.57 14.82
CA ASP A 62 2.01 8.02 13.77
C ASP A 62 1.29 8.19 12.43
N ILE A 63 0.39 7.26 12.08
CA ILE A 63 -0.47 7.42 10.89
C ILE A 63 -1.40 8.63 11.06
N ALA A 64 -2.01 8.85 12.23
CA ALA A 64 -2.86 10.02 12.48
C ALA A 64 -2.06 11.33 12.38
N ARG A 65 -0.79 11.33 12.80
CA ARG A 65 0.14 12.46 12.62
C ARG A 65 0.31 12.79 11.15
N GLU A 66 0.60 11.80 10.31
CA GLU A 66 0.78 12.02 8.88
C GLU A 66 -0.53 12.44 8.19
N ILE A 67 -1.67 11.93 8.62
CA ILE A 67 -2.99 12.39 8.13
C ILE A 67 -3.20 13.88 8.46
N ARG A 68 -2.95 14.31 9.70
CA ARG A 68 -3.11 15.71 10.11
C ARG A 68 -2.12 16.64 9.41
N LYS A 69 -0.88 16.17 9.20
CA LYS A 69 0.18 16.91 8.50
C LYS A 69 -0.11 17.10 7.02
N HIS A 70 -0.51 16.05 6.31
CA HIS A 70 -0.70 16.07 4.87
C HIS A 70 -2.12 16.41 4.42
N LYS A 71 -3.10 16.34 5.32
CA LYS A 71 -4.51 16.70 5.10
C LYS A 71 -5.12 16.09 3.84
N PRO A 72 -5.03 14.76 3.63
CA PRO A 72 -5.51 14.12 2.41
C PRO A 72 -7.04 14.16 2.31
N GLY A 73 -7.56 14.43 1.11
CA GLY A 73 -8.98 14.22 0.82
C GLY A 73 -9.31 12.76 0.61
N ILE A 74 -8.37 12.02 -0.01
CA ILE A 74 -8.45 10.58 -0.28
C ILE A 74 -7.24 9.90 0.36
N LEU A 75 -7.48 8.80 1.08
CA LEU A 75 -6.45 7.95 1.64
C LEU A 75 -6.58 6.55 1.08
N ILE A 76 -5.46 5.95 0.67
CA ILE A 76 -5.41 4.57 0.17
C ILE A 76 -4.71 3.71 1.22
N CYS A 77 -5.31 2.57 1.58
CA CYS A 77 -4.71 1.61 2.51
C CYS A 77 -4.94 0.16 2.07
N PRO A 78 -4.14 -0.79 2.55
CA PRO A 78 -4.38 -2.21 2.31
C PRO A 78 -5.63 -2.70 3.04
N TYR A 79 -6.17 -3.83 2.56
CA TYR A 79 -7.26 -4.52 3.21
C TYR A 79 -6.81 -5.10 4.56
N SER A 80 -7.60 -4.83 5.60
CA SER A 80 -7.27 -5.11 7.00
C SER A 80 -7.67 -6.51 7.48
N MET A 81 -8.12 -7.39 6.60
CA MET A 81 -8.54 -8.73 6.99
C MET A 81 -7.79 -9.81 6.21
N ARG A 82 -7.59 -10.94 6.86
CA ARG A 82 -7.03 -12.12 6.22
C ARG A 82 -8.11 -12.81 5.39
N SER A 83 -7.83 -13.08 4.12
CA SER A 83 -8.71 -13.91 3.31
C SER A 83 -8.38 -15.39 3.55
N LEU A 84 -9.42 -16.18 3.82
CA LEU A 84 -9.31 -17.64 3.94
C LEU A 84 -9.74 -18.35 2.67
N ASP A 85 -10.30 -17.60 1.71
CA ASP A 85 -10.77 -18.09 0.43
C ASP A 85 -9.75 -17.79 -0.66
N GLY A 86 -9.60 -18.70 -1.61
CA GLY A 86 -8.75 -18.52 -2.77
C GLY A 86 -7.35 -19.12 -2.66
N PRO A 87 -6.49 -18.89 -3.66
CA PRO A 87 -5.21 -19.58 -3.84
C PRO A 87 -4.16 -19.23 -2.78
N PHE A 88 -4.33 -18.13 -2.08
CA PHE A 88 -3.53 -17.78 -0.90
C PHE A 88 -4.35 -17.93 0.36
N GLN A 89 -4.80 -19.16 0.63
CA GLN A 89 -5.49 -19.47 1.87
C GLN A 89 -4.67 -18.99 3.08
N GLY A 90 -5.27 -18.11 3.88
CA GLY A 90 -4.59 -17.48 5.00
C GLY A 90 -3.50 -16.48 4.60
N SER A 91 -3.36 -16.18 3.31
CA SER A 91 -2.40 -15.20 2.84
C SER A 91 -2.91 -13.79 3.12
N GLY A 92 -2.01 -13.01 3.43
CA GLY A 92 -2.05 -11.63 3.76
C GLY A 92 -0.86 -11.44 4.65
N HIS A 93 0.12 -10.67 4.18
CA HIS A 93 1.26 -10.36 5.03
C HIS A 93 0.74 -9.70 6.31
N PRO A 94 1.15 -10.14 7.52
CA PRO A 94 0.63 -9.59 8.76
C PRO A 94 0.77 -8.07 8.83
N ASP A 95 1.87 -7.54 8.32
CA ASP A 95 2.11 -6.09 8.29
C ASP A 95 1.12 -5.34 7.40
N HIS A 96 0.69 -5.91 6.27
CA HIS A 96 -0.34 -5.29 5.43
C HIS A 96 -1.68 -5.23 6.15
N ILE A 97 -2.04 -6.29 6.87
CA ILE A 97 -3.27 -6.35 7.68
C ILE A 97 -3.20 -5.34 8.81
N ALA A 98 -2.08 -5.33 9.55
CA ALA A 98 -1.88 -4.42 10.67
C ALA A 98 -1.88 -2.95 10.24
N SER A 99 -1.20 -2.62 9.12
CA SER A 99 -1.21 -1.26 8.58
C SER A 99 -2.60 -0.82 8.11
N GLY A 100 -3.35 -1.72 7.48
CA GLY A 100 -4.75 -1.46 7.09
C GLY A 100 -5.64 -1.14 8.27
N GLU A 101 -5.60 -1.97 9.32
CA GLU A 101 -6.38 -1.77 10.55
C GLU A 101 -5.98 -0.49 11.28
N ALA A 102 -4.68 -0.28 11.48
CA ALA A 102 -4.19 0.94 12.12
C ALA A 102 -4.58 2.20 11.33
N THR A 103 -4.59 2.11 10.00
CA THR A 103 -4.97 3.22 9.13
C THR A 103 -6.46 3.55 9.24
N LEU A 104 -7.34 2.56 9.20
CA LEU A 104 -8.79 2.78 9.39
C LEU A 104 -9.08 3.40 10.76
N SER A 105 -8.44 2.89 11.81
CA SER A 105 -8.54 3.42 13.17
C SER A 105 -7.91 4.83 13.30
N ALA A 106 -6.88 5.14 12.51
CA ALA A 106 -6.29 6.48 12.46
C ALA A 106 -7.21 7.47 11.76
N VAL A 107 -7.85 7.10 10.64
CA VAL A 107 -8.82 7.94 9.92
C VAL A 107 -10.00 8.29 10.83
N PHE A 108 -10.53 7.31 11.54
CA PHE A 108 -11.62 7.51 12.48
C PHE A 108 -11.44 6.61 13.72
N PRO A 109 -11.44 7.18 14.93
CA PRO A 109 -11.70 8.60 15.26
C PRO A 109 -10.42 9.45 15.34
N SER A 110 -9.20 8.89 15.23
CA SER A 110 -7.98 9.48 15.79
C SER A 110 -7.53 10.77 15.12
N ALA A 111 -7.56 10.84 13.79
CA ALA A 111 -7.16 12.05 13.08
C ALA A 111 -8.20 13.17 13.20
N ARG A 112 -9.48 12.83 13.44
CA ARG A 112 -10.60 13.78 13.53
C ARG A 112 -10.78 14.39 14.92
N GLY A 113 -10.47 13.62 15.96
CA GLY A 113 -10.76 14.01 17.34
C GLY A 113 -9.61 14.80 17.96
N HIS A 114 -9.87 16.00 18.46
CA HIS A 114 -8.85 16.81 19.15
C HIS A 114 -8.42 16.21 20.49
N LEU A 115 -9.26 15.39 21.13
CA LEU A 115 -8.95 14.71 22.38
C LEU A 115 -8.18 13.40 22.17
N THR A 116 -8.17 12.86 20.95
CA THR A 116 -7.37 11.70 20.62
C THR A 116 -5.97 12.15 20.24
N PHE A 117 -4.95 11.68 20.97
CA PHE A 117 -3.57 12.12 20.82
C PHE A 117 -3.40 13.65 20.94
N PRO A 118 -3.69 14.23 22.12
CA PRO A 118 -3.66 15.69 22.32
C PRO A 118 -2.28 16.30 22.13
N ASP A 119 -1.22 15.51 22.25
CA ASP A 119 0.15 15.90 21.96
C ASP A 119 0.36 16.26 20.47
N LEU A 120 -0.41 15.72 19.55
CA LEU A 120 -0.37 16.16 18.14
C LEU A 120 -0.81 17.62 17.97
N LEU A 121 -1.70 18.12 18.85
CA LEU A 121 -2.05 19.55 18.87
C LEU A 121 -0.87 20.41 19.35
N GLN A 122 -0.10 19.92 20.31
CA GLN A 122 1.11 20.60 20.78
C GLN A 122 2.18 20.67 19.68
N GLU A 123 2.18 19.69 18.76
CA GLU A 123 2.99 19.70 17.54
C GLU A 123 2.43 20.66 16.46
N GLY A 124 1.31 21.35 16.70
CA GLY A 124 0.62 22.22 15.72
C GLY A 124 -0.20 21.47 14.68
N LEU A 125 -0.49 20.19 14.91
CA LEU A 125 -1.21 19.33 13.97
C LEU A 125 -2.70 19.28 14.31
N GLU A 126 -3.46 20.15 13.67
CA GLU A 126 -4.92 20.24 13.83
C GLU A 126 -5.65 19.00 13.31
N PRO A 127 -6.79 18.63 13.90
CA PRO A 127 -7.62 17.54 13.43
C PRO A 127 -7.96 17.64 11.94
N TRP A 128 -8.02 16.50 11.29
CA TRP A 128 -8.35 16.43 9.87
C TRP A 128 -9.35 15.30 9.58
N ALA A 129 -10.33 15.58 8.74
CA ALA A 129 -11.31 14.61 8.26
C ALA A 129 -10.99 14.19 6.82
N VAL A 130 -10.52 12.96 6.65
CA VAL A 130 -10.40 12.32 5.34
C VAL A 130 -11.81 12.14 4.77
N LYS A 131 -12.01 12.46 3.49
CA LYS A 131 -13.33 12.35 2.83
C LYS A 131 -13.62 10.95 2.32
N GLU A 132 -12.62 10.30 1.76
CA GLU A 132 -12.73 8.95 1.22
C GLU A 132 -11.53 8.09 1.63
N VAL A 133 -11.79 6.82 1.92
CA VAL A 133 -10.75 5.79 2.04
C VAL A 133 -10.96 4.76 0.94
N TRP A 134 -9.91 4.47 0.20
CA TRP A 134 -9.88 3.47 -0.85
C TRP A 134 -9.04 2.27 -0.40
N ILE A 135 -9.68 1.13 -0.23
CA ILE A 135 -9.04 -0.09 0.27
C ILE A 135 -8.59 -0.94 -0.92
N VAL A 136 -7.28 -1.13 -1.06
CA VAL A 136 -6.69 -2.00 -2.08
C VAL A 136 -6.70 -3.45 -1.61
N GLY A 137 -6.94 -4.39 -2.53
CA GLY A 137 -6.96 -5.83 -2.22
C GLY A 137 -8.25 -6.34 -1.58
N HIS A 138 -9.28 -5.50 -1.47
CA HIS A 138 -10.58 -5.94 -0.95
C HIS A 138 -11.26 -6.94 -1.92
N PRO A 139 -11.88 -8.03 -1.41
CA PRO A 139 -12.48 -9.08 -2.25
C PRO A 139 -13.68 -8.61 -3.10
N SER A 140 -14.36 -7.54 -2.67
CA SER A 140 -15.52 -6.97 -3.37
C SER A 140 -15.31 -5.48 -3.67
N PRO A 141 -14.44 -5.13 -4.64
CA PRO A 141 -14.18 -3.75 -5.02
C PRO A 141 -15.41 -3.14 -5.72
N ASP A 142 -15.62 -1.83 -5.54
CA ASP A 142 -16.70 -1.06 -6.16
C ASP A 142 -16.22 0.20 -6.90
N LEU A 143 -14.93 0.51 -6.79
CA LEU A 143 -14.28 1.60 -7.51
C LEU A 143 -13.20 1.03 -8.43
N PHE A 144 -13.24 1.42 -9.71
CA PHE A 144 -12.26 1.04 -10.71
C PHE A 144 -11.70 2.29 -11.39
N ILE A 145 -10.39 2.39 -11.42
CA ILE A 145 -9.68 3.53 -12.03
C ILE A 145 -8.93 3.03 -13.27
N ASP A 146 -9.21 3.63 -14.43
CA ASP A 146 -8.47 3.34 -15.64
C ASP A 146 -7.03 3.87 -15.50
N ILE A 147 -6.07 2.96 -15.65
CA ILE A 147 -4.63 3.27 -15.60
C ILE A 147 -3.96 2.95 -16.93
N SER A 148 -4.71 2.84 -18.03
CA SER A 148 -4.17 2.38 -19.31
C SER A 148 -3.04 3.29 -19.82
N SER A 149 -3.15 4.60 -19.61
CA SER A 149 -2.10 5.58 -19.96
C SER A 149 -0.89 5.54 -19.02
N GLU A 150 -1.07 5.07 -17.80
CA GLU A 150 -0.03 5.07 -16.75
C GLU A 150 0.57 3.68 -16.53
N PHE A 151 0.13 2.69 -17.30
CA PHE A 151 0.56 1.29 -17.11
C PHE A 151 2.08 1.15 -17.16
N GLU A 152 2.74 1.81 -18.12
CA GLU A 152 4.20 1.76 -18.25
C GLU A 152 4.91 2.33 -17.01
N LYS A 153 4.41 3.42 -16.43
CA LYS A 153 4.95 3.94 -15.18
C LYS A 153 4.84 2.95 -14.04
N SER A 154 3.76 2.15 -13.99
CA SER A 154 3.61 1.13 -12.96
C SER A 154 4.62 -0.02 -13.13
N VAL A 155 4.97 -0.37 -14.37
CA VAL A 155 6.04 -1.33 -14.68
C VAL A 155 7.39 -0.79 -14.22
N LEU A 156 7.74 0.42 -14.67
CA LEU A 156 9.02 1.06 -14.33
C LEU A 156 9.18 1.26 -12.82
N ALA A 157 8.12 1.66 -12.12
CA ALA A 157 8.16 1.82 -10.67
C ALA A 157 8.41 0.48 -9.95
N LEU A 158 7.79 -0.61 -10.42
CA LEU A 158 8.01 -1.92 -9.83
C LEU A 158 9.44 -2.42 -10.05
N LEU A 159 10.03 -2.13 -11.22
CA LEU A 159 11.41 -2.50 -11.56
C LEU A 159 12.47 -1.77 -10.69
N GLU A 160 12.11 -0.66 -10.05
CA GLU A 160 13.02 -0.01 -9.10
C GLU A 160 13.23 -0.82 -7.80
N HIS A 161 12.35 -1.77 -7.49
CA HIS A 161 12.48 -2.66 -6.32
C HIS A 161 13.37 -3.87 -6.58
N LYS A 162 14.61 -3.64 -7.00
CA LYS A 162 15.58 -4.63 -7.50
C LYS A 162 15.90 -5.72 -6.48
N SER A 163 16.00 -5.37 -5.20
CA SER A 163 16.27 -6.33 -4.13
C SER A 163 15.13 -7.33 -3.89
N GLN A 164 13.94 -7.05 -4.41
CA GLN A 164 12.75 -7.87 -4.24
C GLN A 164 12.30 -8.54 -5.54
N MET A 165 12.93 -8.20 -6.66
CA MET A 165 12.53 -8.64 -7.99
C MET A 165 13.64 -9.48 -8.62
N SER A 166 13.42 -10.79 -8.71
CA SER A 166 14.26 -11.71 -9.47
C SER A 166 13.77 -11.92 -10.92
N LEU A 167 12.77 -11.15 -11.34
CA LEU A 167 12.12 -11.25 -12.64
C LEU A 167 12.75 -10.29 -13.65
N SER A 168 12.81 -10.68 -14.91
CA SER A 168 13.14 -9.80 -16.02
C SER A 168 12.05 -8.76 -16.26
N ASP A 169 12.37 -7.69 -16.98
CA ASP A 169 11.44 -6.62 -17.36
C ASP A 169 10.20 -7.18 -18.06
N ASP A 170 10.36 -8.15 -18.96
CA ASP A 170 9.27 -8.78 -19.69
C ASP A 170 8.37 -9.61 -18.77
N GLU A 171 8.94 -10.34 -17.81
CA GLU A 171 8.18 -11.12 -16.83
C GLU A 171 7.37 -10.20 -15.89
N VAL A 172 7.96 -9.08 -15.45
CA VAL A 172 7.27 -8.06 -14.66
C VAL A 172 6.11 -7.48 -15.45
N ARG A 173 6.33 -7.11 -16.71
CA ARG A 173 5.31 -6.60 -17.61
C ARG A 173 4.17 -7.60 -17.80
N GLN A 174 4.50 -8.86 -18.07
CA GLN A 174 3.53 -9.92 -18.24
C GLN A 174 2.69 -10.14 -16.97
N ARG A 175 3.34 -10.13 -15.80
CA ARG A 175 2.67 -10.28 -14.50
C ARG A 175 1.71 -9.14 -14.21
N LEU A 176 2.13 -7.89 -14.44
CA LEU A 176 1.27 -6.72 -14.28
C LEU A 176 0.13 -6.70 -15.29
N THR A 177 0.39 -7.06 -16.54
CA THR A 177 -0.66 -7.22 -17.56
C THR A 177 -1.73 -8.20 -17.09
N GLY A 178 -1.32 -9.30 -16.48
CA GLY A 178 -2.24 -10.26 -15.91
C GLY A 178 -3.07 -9.70 -14.74
N TRP A 179 -2.44 -8.99 -13.83
CA TRP A 179 -3.12 -8.45 -12.66
C TRP A 179 -4.08 -7.30 -12.95
N LYS A 180 -3.67 -6.40 -13.84
CA LYS A 180 -4.37 -5.13 -14.11
C LYS A 180 -5.18 -5.16 -15.40
N GLY A 181 -4.93 -6.14 -16.26
CA GLY A 181 -5.54 -6.24 -17.58
C GLY A 181 -6.92 -6.88 -17.58
N ASN A 182 -7.50 -6.92 -18.79
CA ASN A 182 -8.85 -7.40 -19.05
C ASN A 182 -8.93 -8.93 -19.21
N LYS A 183 -7.79 -9.62 -19.29
CA LYS A 183 -7.77 -11.08 -19.45
C LYS A 183 -8.03 -11.76 -18.11
N ALA A 184 -9.12 -12.54 -18.05
CA ALA A 184 -9.30 -13.52 -16.99
C ALA A 184 -8.12 -14.50 -17.04
N HIS A 185 -7.39 -14.65 -15.95
CA HIS A 185 -6.38 -15.70 -15.87
C HIS A 185 -7.06 -17.05 -15.75
N SER A 186 -7.10 -17.79 -16.84
CA SER A 186 -7.55 -19.18 -16.85
C SER A 186 -6.64 -20.12 -16.05
N ASN A 187 -5.43 -19.68 -15.68
CA ASN A 187 -4.42 -20.51 -15.03
C ASN A 187 -3.66 -19.82 -13.86
N SER A 188 -4.09 -18.65 -13.38
CA SER A 188 -3.45 -18.11 -12.19
C SER A 188 -4.08 -18.74 -10.96
N ASN A 189 -3.27 -19.40 -10.15
CA ASN A 189 -3.64 -19.85 -8.81
C ASN A 189 -4.09 -18.70 -7.89
N PHE A 190 -4.17 -17.46 -8.40
CA PHE A 190 -4.47 -16.25 -7.65
C PHE A 190 -5.94 -15.82 -7.66
N GLY A 191 -6.83 -16.51 -8.39
CA GLY A 191 -8.28 -16.32 -8.30
C GLY A 191 -8.85 -14.92 -8.61
N PHE A 192 -7.99 -13.96 -8.95
CA PHE A 192 -8.42 -12.60 -9.28
C PHE A 192 -8.80 -12.52 -10.76
N LYS A 193 -10.07 -12.26 -11.03
CA LYS A 193 -10.49 -11.75 -12.35
C LYS A 193 -9.75 -10.45 -12.60
N GLY A 194 -9.19 -10.27 -13.80
CA GLY A 194 -8.47 -9.05 -14.15
C GLY A 194 -9.29 -7.81 -13.75
N ARG A 195 -8.65 -6.84 -13.13
CA ARG A 195 -9.32 -5.67 -12.52
C ARG A 195 -10.13 -4.85 -13.53
N ALA A 196 -9.69 -4.83 -14.79
CA ALA A 196 -10.38 -4.16 -15.88
C ALA A 196 -11.54 -4.95 -16.49
N HIS A 197 -11.71 -6.23 -16.09
CA HIS A 197 -12.73 -7.12 -16.68
C HIS A 197 -14.14 -6.57 -16.45
N GLY A 198 -14.92 -6.49 -17.53
CA GLY A 198 -16.29 -6.00 -17.49
C GLY A 198 -16.45 -4.48 -17.35
N LYS A 199 -15.34 -3.69 -17.33
CA LYS A 199 -15.37 -2.22 -17.22
C LYS A 199 -14.99 -1.52 -18.53
N GLY A 200 -14.63 -2.26 -19.59
CA GLY A 200 -14.18 -1.68 -20.87
C GLY A 200 -12.80 -1.00 -20.83
N MET A 201 -12.06 -1.12 -19.71
CA MET A 201 -10.73 -0.57 -19.53
C MET A 201 -9.68 -1.58 -19.98
N LYS A 202 -8.54 -1.12 -20.54
CA LYS A 202 -7.43 -1.99 -20.89
C LYS A 202 -6.68 -2.45 -19.63
N TYR A 203 -6.37 -1.51 -18.74
CA TYR A 203 -5.76 -1.75 -17.44
C TYR A 203 -6.48 -0.93 -16.36
N ALA A 204 -6.70 -1.51 -15.19
CA ALA A 204 -7.38 -0.83 -14.10
C ALA A 204 -6.80 -1.19 -12.72
N GLU A 205 -6.87 -0.23 -11.81
CA GLU A 205 -6.79 -0.45 -10.38
C GLU A 205 -8.19 -0.57 -9.79
N SER A 206 -8.33 -1.38 -8.73
CA SER A 206 -9.63 -1.61 -8.11
C SER A 206 -9.54 -1.44 -6.59
N PHE A 207 -10.56 -0.79 -6.04
CA PHE A 207 -10.63 -0.46 -4.63
C PHE A 207 -12.03 -0.69 -4.09
N LYS A 208 -12.12 -0.94 -2.79
CA LYS A 208 -13.35 -0.74 -2.03
C LYS A 208 -13.33 0.69 -1.51
N ARG A 209 -14.35 1.48 -1.85
CA ARG A 209 -14.44 2.88 -1.44
C ARG A 209 -15.34 3.05 -0.23
N LEU A 210 -14.80 3.70 0.80
CA LEU A 210 -15.56 4.19 1.96
C LEU A 210 -15.66 5.72 1.87
N ARG A 211 -16.83 6.27 2.19
CA ARG A 211 -17.06 7.72 2.31
C ARG A 211 -17.37 8.06 3.75
N TYR A 212 -16.77 9.12 4.26
CA TYR A 212 -16.89 9.61 5.63
C TYR A 212 -17.58 10.97 5.70
#